data_62f4f9f76b8ec4e0555701387f667245
#
_entry.id   62f4f9f76b8ec4e0555701387f667245
#
_cell.length_a   1.000
_cell.length_b   1.000
_cell.length_c   1.000
_cell.angle_alpha   90.00
_cell.angle_beta   90.00
_cell.angle_gamma   90.00
#
_symmetry.space_group_name_H-M   'P 1'
#
loop_
_entity.id
_entity.type
_entity.pdbx_description
1 polymer ?
#
loop_
_entity_poly.entity_id
_entity_poly.type
_entity_poly.pdbx_seq_one_letter_code
_entity_poly.pdbx_strand_id
1 'polypeptide(L)'
;MKQHRLLLPLLILLLMFVACRKEWLPTEEDMADYGWTLYQAERFKESNHWFSKAVKEDENYKDGYNGMGWSEIKMSLFSSDPDYMNLPVFDTAIDHFEIGLQKDDNPRSLHNVDFDLFAGLTFLYSIRDTAGSTVYTDMTIFYGDSLIKLINEQQYEQTWYFPHDTITDYLDIHITLAWAKFLKKQYTLSLEDHIRLLEDKCSPMFPTISPDFETAEGIHELAARIDAMADYLYDNTCR
;
A
#
# COMPACT_ATOMS: atom_id res chain seq x y z
N MET A 1 -38.17 56.84 -25.17
CA MET A 1 -37.06 56.87 -24.17
C MET A 1 -37.24 56.00 -22.94
N LYS A 2 -38.09 54.97 -22.90
CA LYS A 2 -38.29 54.09 -21.71
C LYS A 2 -37.56 52.73 -21.80
N GLN A 3 -37.10 52.33 -22.97
CA GLN A 3 -36.50 50.97 -23.14
C GLN A 3 -35.06 50.82 -22.65
N HIS A 4 -34.29 51.89 -22.53
CA HIS A 4 -32.88 51.82 -22.10
C HIS A 4 -32.74 51.66 -20.55
N ARG A 5 -33.79 51.91 -19.78
CA ARG A 5 -33.73 51.79 -18.29
C ARG A 5 -33.72 50.34 -17.80
N LEU A 6 -34.15 49.38 -18.61
CA LEU A 6 -34.20 47.96 -18.25
C LEU A 6 -32.94 47.18 -18.70
N LEU A 7 -32.23 47.71 -19.70
CA LEU A 7 -31.02 47.06 -20.25
C LEU A 7 -29.83 47.11 -19.28
N LEU A 8 -29.68 48.18 -18.52
CA LEU A 8 -28.58 48.36 -17.57
C LEU A 8 -28.63 47.40 -16.42
N PRO A 9 -29.77 47.22 -15.69
CA PRO A 9 -29.83 46.21 -14.63
C PRO A 9 -29.71 44.77 -15.16
N LEU A 10 -30.20 44.48 -16.36
CA LEU A 10 -30.04 43.15 -16.97
C LEU A 10 -28.57 42.86 -17.32
N LEU A 11 -27.83 43.86 -17.80
CA LEU A 11 -26.41 43.76 -18.07
C LEU A 11 -25.59 43.57 -16.82
N ILE A 12 -25.92 44.25 -15.73
CA ILE A 12 -25.29 44.12 -14.42
C ILE A 12 -25.59 42.72 -13.82
N LEU A 13 -26.79 42.23 -13.98
CA LEU A 13 -27.18 40.88 -13.55
C LEU A 13 -26.38 39.83 -14.33
N LEU A 14 -26.24 40.00 -15.66
CA LEU A 14 -25.46 39.10 -16.51
C LEU A 14 -23.97 39.10 -16.14
N LEU A 15 -23.42 40.28 -15.83
CA LEU A 15 -22.03 40.44 -15.40
C LEU A 15 -21.80 39.79 -14.00
N MET A 16 -22.78 39.86 -13.10
CA MET A 16 -22.69 39.15 -11.80
C MET A 16 -22.69 37.63 -11.99
N PHE A 17 -23.46 37.07 -12.93
CA PHE A 17 -23.44 35.63 -13.21
C PHE A 17 -22.13 35.18 -13.87
N VAL A 18 -21.46 36.02 -14.63
CA VAL A 18 -20.13 35.72 -15.21
C VAL A 18 -19.01 35.85 -14.16
N ALA A 19 -19.11 36.85 -13.26
CA ALA A 19 -18.13 37.09 -12.20
C ALA A 19 -18.18 36.05 -11.08
N CYS A 20 -19.31 35.35 -10.91
CA CYS A 20 -19.45 34.28 -9.89
C CYS A 20 -19.08 32.89 -10.35
N ARG A 21 -18.53 32.70 -11.54
CA ARG A 21 -17.86 31.46 -11.88
C ARG A 21 -16.50 31.43 -11.17
N LYS A 22 -16.50 31.09 -9.89
CA LYS A 22 -15.30 30.60 -9.22
C LYS A 22 -14.91 29.34 -9.99
N GLU A 23 -13.82 29.42 -10.77
CA GLU A 23 -13.24 28.21 -11.34
C GLU A 23 -12.90 27.31 -10.15
N TRP A 24 -13.62 26.20 -10.02
CA TRP A 24 -13.34 25.20 -9.02
C TRP A 24 -12.12 24.45 -9.51
N LEU A 25 -10.95 24.82 -8.99
CA LEU A 25 -9.72 24.07 -9.21
C LEU A 25 -9.70 22.95 -8.21
N PRO A 26 -9.54 21.69 -8.64
CA PRO A 26 -9.42 20.58 -7.74
C PRO A 26 -8.17 20.75 -6.87
N THR A 27 -8.30 20.42 -5.60
CA THR A 27 -7.19 20.39 -4.65
C THR A 27 -6.37 19.12 -4.85
N GLU A 28 -5.19 19.04 -4.20
CA GLU A 28 -4.39 17.81 -4.11
C GLU A 28 -5.20 16.63 -3.57
N GLU A 29 -6.06 16.87 -2.57
CA GLU A 29 -6.97 15.89 -1.98
C GLU A 29 -8.02 15.40 -3.00
N ASP A 30 -8.71 16.33 -3.71
CA ASP A 30 -9.66 15.97 -4.77
C ASP A 30 -9.01 15.12 -5.87
N MET A 31 -7.76 15.44 -6.21
CA MET A 31 -7.01 14.70 -7.24
C MET A 31 -6.65 13.30 -6.77
N ALA A 32 -6.22 13.15 -5.51
CA ALA A 32 -5.90 11.85 -4.93
C ALA A 32 -7.14 10.98 -4.76
N ASP A 33 -8.26 11.52 -4.27
CA ASP A 33 -9.54 10.81 -4.16
C ASP A 33 -9.98 10.25 -5.53
N TYR A 34 -9.82 11.04 -6.58
CA TYR A 34 -10.09 10.56 -7.92
C TYR A 34 -9.06 9.53 -8.38
N GLY A 35 -7.81 9.68 -8.00
CA GLY A 35 -6.75 8.70 -8.19
C GLY A 35 -7.13 7.34 -7.58
N TRP A 36 -7.57 7.32 -6.32
CA TRP A 36 -8.02 6.10 -5.64
C TRP A 36 -9.27 5.50 -6.29
N THR A 37 -10.21 6.32 -6.76
CA THR A 37 -11.36 5.84 -7.53
C THR A 37 -10.94 5.09 -8.81
N LEU A 38 -9.93 5.61 -9.50
CA LEU A 38 -9.37 4.98 -10.68
C LEU A 38 -8.58 3.71 -10.35
N TYR A 39 -7.87 3.70 -9.22
CA TYR A 39 -7.17 2.52 -8.72
C TYR A 39 -8.13 1.36 -8.45
N GLN A 40 -9.24 1.61 -7.74
CA GLN A 40 -10.29 0.62 -7.50
C GLN A 40 -10.98 0.14 -8.78
N ALA A 41 -10.98 0.98 -9.83
CA ALA A 41 -11.46 0.62 -11.16
C ALA A 41 -10.39 -0.08 -12.04
N GLU A 42 -9.25 -0.47 -11.47
CA GLU A 42 -8.10 -1.12 -12.12
C GLU A 42 -7.48 -0.27 -13.26
N ARG A 43 -7.71 1.05 -13.27
CA ARG A 43 -7.16 2.00 -14.24
C ARG A 43 -5.86 2.59 -13.71
N PHE A 44 -4.89 1.72 -13.41
CA PHE A 44 -3.69 2.07 -12.65
C PHE A 44 -2.83 3.16 -13.29
N LYS A 45 -2.69 3.18 -14.62
CA LYS A 45 -1.94 4.22 -15.32
C LYS A 45 -2.58 5.61 -15.19
N GLU A 46 -3.89 5.69 -15.25
CA GLU A 46 -4.62 6.94 -15.07
C GLU A 46 -4.64 7.35 -13.59
N SER A 47 -4.77 6.39 -12.70
CA SER A 47 -4.63 6.55 -11.25
C SER A 47 -3.30 7.21 -10.91
N ASN A 48 -2.17 6.62 -11.35
CA ASN A 48 -0.82 7.17 -11.16
C ASN A 48 -0.68 8.62 -11.67
N HIS A 49 -1.27 8.90 -12.83
CA HIS A 49 -1.25 10.26 -13.39
C HIS A 49 -1.97 11.27 -12.47
N TRP A 50 -3.07 10.89 -11.82
CA TRP A 50 -3.79 11.80 -10.91
C TRP A 50 -3.06 11.98 -9.59
N PHE A 51 -2.43 10.96 -9.02
CA PHE A 51 -1.55 11.09 -7.88
C PHE A 51 -0.34 11.99 -8.18
N SER A 52 0.27 11.83 -9.35
CA SER A 52 1.36 12.70 -9.80
C SER A 52 0.92 14.17 -9.92
N LYS A 53 -0.35 14.44 -10.29
CA LYS A 53 -0.90 15.81 -10.26
C LYS A 53 -1.10 16.32 -8.84
N ALA A 54 -1.58 15.48 -7.92
CA ALA A 54 -1.74 15.85 -6.52
C ALA A 54 -0.39 16.26 -5.90
N VAL A 55 0.65 15.44 -6.13
CA VAL A 55 2.02 15.76 -5.69
C VAL A 55 2.59 17.02 -6.34
N LYS A 56 2.23 17.28 -7.60
CA LYS A 56 2.65 18.50 -8.27
C LYS A 56 1.97 19.76 -7.73
N GLU A 57 0.73 19.63 -7.25
CA GLU A 57 -0.01 20.74 -6.61
C GLU A 57 0.54 21.00 -5.19
N ASP A 58 0.79 19.94 -4.43
CA ASP A 58 1.46 20.00 -3.13
C ASP A 58 2.51 18.89 -3.01
N GLU A 59 3.79 19.28 -3.06
CA GLU A 59 4.93 18.36 -2.95
C GLU A 59 5.06 17.69 -1.56
N ASN A 60 4.31 18.15 -0.58
CA ASN A 60 4.25 17.55 0.76
C ASN A 60 3.04 16.63 0.94
N TYR A 61 2.22 16.46 -0.07
CA TYR A 61 1.03 15.64 0.03
C TYR A 61 1.37 14.14 0.04
N LYS A 62 1.50 13.57 1.24
CA LYS A 62 1.94 12.19 1.53
C LYS A 62 1.13 11.14 0.75
N ASP A 63 -0.20 11.24 0.75
CA ASP A 63 -1.07 10.24 0.11
C ASP A 63 -0.93 10.22 -1.42
N GLY A 64 -0.48 11.31 -2.03
CA GLY A 64 -0.13 11.33 -3.44
C GLY A 64 1.05 10.39 -3.75
N TYR A 65 2.09 10.38 -2.92
CA TYR A 65 3.22 9.45 -3.05
C TYR A 65 2.79 8.01 -2.77
N ASN A 66 1.94 7.79 -1.77
CA ASN A 66 1.33 6.51 -1.48
C ASN A 66 0.61 5.94 -2.71
N GLY A 67 -0.28 6.73 -3.31
CA GLY A 67 -1.03 6.32 -4.50
C GLY A 67 -0.15 6.09 -5.73
N MET A 68 0.92 6.89 -5.92
CA MET A 68 1.90 6.65 -6.99
C MET A 68 2.56 5.28 -6.81
N GLY A 69 3.11 4.98 -5.64
CA GLY A 69 3.77 3.71 -5.36
C GLY A 69 2.84 2.51 -5.57
N TRP A 70 1.64 2.53 -4.99
CA TRP A 70 0.69 1.41 -5.15
C TRP A 70 0.21 1.23 -6.59
N SER A 71 -0.04 2.30 -7.32
CA SER A 71 -0.43 2.19 -8.74
C SER A 71 0.71 1.64 -9.60
N GLU A 72 1.97 1.95 -9.30
CA GLU A 72 3.15 1.41 -9.98
C GLU A 72 3.31 -0.08 -9.72
N ILE A 73 3.12 -0.56 -8.47
CA ILE A 73 3.07 -1.99 -8.16
C ILE A 73 2.04 -2.70 -9.04
N LYS A 74 0.81 -2.19 -9.08
CA LYS A 74 -0.26 -2.82 -9.86
C LYS A 74 0.02 -2.76 -11.35
N MET A 75 0.57 -1.67 -11.88
CA MET A 75 0.99 -1.60 -13.29
C MET A 75 2.05 -2.66 -13.61
N SER A 76 2.99 -2.90 -12.71
CA SER A 76 4.03 -3.92 -12.91
C SER A 76 3.50 -5.34 -12.87
N LEU A 77 2.56 -5.62 -11.98
CA LEU A 77 2.01 -6.97 -11.79
C LEU A 77 0.98 -7.35 -12.88
N PHE A 78 0.21 -6.39 -13.38
CA PHE A 78 -0.90 -6.65 -14.30
C PHE A 78 -0.62 -6.22 -15.74
N SER A 79 0.55 -5.62 -16.03
CA SER A 79 0.90 -5.24 -17.38
C SER A 79 1.41 -6.44 -18.18
N SER A 80 0.84 -6.64 -19.37
CA SER A 80 1.45 -7.50 -20.40
C SER A 80 2.57 -6.79 -21.17
N ASP A 81 2.84 -5.52 -20.88
CA ASP A 81 3.88 -4.72 -21.49
C ASP A 81 5.22 -5.01 -20.80
N PRO A 82 6.24 -5.53 -21.53
CA PRO A 82 7.54 -5.81 -20.97
C PRO A 82 8.21 -4.61 -20.30
N ASP A 83 7.88 -3.38 -20.73
CA ASP A 83 8.44 -2.15 -20.15
C ASP A 83 7.94 -1.91 -18.71
N TYR A 84 6.81 -2.46 -18.33
CA TYR A 84 6.27 -2.39 -16.97
C TYR A 84 6.62 -3.60 -16.08
N MET A 85 7.06 -4.71 -16.67
CA MET A 85 7.54 -5.87 -15.90
C MET A 85 9.01 -5.72 -15.44
N ASN A 86 9.61 -4.55 -15.65
CA ASN A 86 11.01 -4.31 -15.39
C ASN A 86 11.28 -3.78 -13.98
N LEU A 87 12.38 -4.23 -13.38
CA LEU A 87 12.93 -3.75 -12.10
C LEU A 87 12.93 -2.22 -11.91
N PRO A 88 13.13 -1.37 -12.94
CA PRO A 88 13.06 0.09 -12.78
C PRO A 88 11.74 0.64 -12.25
N VAL A 89 10.61 -0.01 -12.55
CA VAL A 89 9.30 0.46 -12.03
C VAL A 89 9.18 0.19 -10.54
N PHE A 90 9.73 -0.94 -10.06
CA PHE A 90 9.79 -1.22 -8.63
C PHE A 90 10.71 -0.24 -7.90
N ASP A 91 11.83 0.18 -8.52
CA ASP A 91 12.71 1.21 -7.95
C ASP A 91 11.96 2.54 -7.79
N THR A 92 11.20 2.94 -8.81
CA THR A 92 10.40 4.17 -8.77
C THR A 92 9.32 4.10 -7.68
N ALA A 93 8.64 2.95 -7.53
CA ALA A 93 7.65 2.76 -6.49
C ALA A 93 8.27 2.81 -5.08
N ILE A 94 9.46 2.21 -4.89
CA ILE A 94 10.21 2.30 -3.64
C ILE A 94 10.55 3.77 -3.34
N ASP A 95 11.10 4.50 -4.32
CA ASP A 95 11.45 5.91 -4.15
C ASP A 95 10.22 6.74 -3.74
N HIS A 96 9.06 6.51 -4.35
CA HIS A 96 7.83 7.21 -3.98
C HIS A 96 7.40 6.90 -2.54
N PHE A 97 7.41 5.65 -2.11
CA PHE A 97 7.08 5.30 -0.74
C PHE A 97 8.07 5.90 0.27
N GLU A 98 9.39 5.84 -0.02
CA GLU A 98 10.41 6.41 0.85
C GLU A 98 10.31 7.94 0.93
N ILE A 99 10.00 8.62 -0.17
CA ILE A 99 9.70 10.06 -0.17
C ILE A 99 8.43 10.32 0.65
N GLY A 100 7.39 9.54 0.47
CA GLY A 100 6.13 9.64 1.23
C GLY A 100 6.37 9.57 2.74
N LEU A 101 7.21 8.64 3.21
CA LEU A 101 7.57 8.53 4.64
C LEU A 101 8.28 9.77 5.21
N GLN A 102 8.87 10.62 4.36
CA GLN A 102 9.53 11.87 4.76
C GLN A 102 8.55 13.05 4.79
N LYS A 103 7.30 12.87 4.36
CA LYS A 103 6.29 13.94 4.34
C LYS A 103 5.47 13.93 5.63
N ASP A 104 4.96 15.10 5.98
CA ASP A 104 4.06 15.23 7.12
C ASP A 104 2.68 14.60 6.80
N ASP A 105 2.05 14.07 7.84
CA ASP A 105 0.68 13.55 7.70
C ASP A 105 -0.30 14.69 7.41
N ASN A 106 -1.27 14.38 6.53
CA ASN A 106 -2.40 15.27 6.38
C ASN A 106 -3.24 15.24 7.68
N PRO A 107 -3.33 16.35 8.43
CA PRO A 107 -4.07 16.39 9.70
C PRO A 107 -5.57 16.14 9.55
N ARG A 108 -6.08 16.09 8.32
CA ARG A 108 -7.49 15.80 8.00
C ARG A 108 -7.71 14.31 7.69
N SER A 109 -6.67 13.54 7.44
CA SER A 109 -6.80 12.11 7.19
C SER A 109 -7.11 11.38 8.49
N LEU A 110 -8.17 10.58 8.49
CA LEU A 110 -8.48 9.66 9.59
C LEU A 110 -7.64 8.37 9.51
N HIS A 111 -7.05 8.12 8.36
CA HIS A 111 -6.19 6.97 8.09
C HIS A 111 -4.73 7.39 8.17
N ASN A 112 -3.92 6.60 8.86
CA ASN A 112 -2.49 6.82 8.91
C ASN A 112 -1.84 6.21 7.66
N VAL A 113 -1.48 7.07 6.72
CA VAL A 113 -0.87 6.69 5.43
C VAL A 113 0.48 5.99 5.61
N ASP A 114 1.17 6.18 6.74
CA ASP A 114 2.44 5.49 7.00
C ASP A 114 2.27 3.96 7.00
N PHE A 115 1.11 3.44 7.44
CA PHE A 115 0.84 2.01 7.37
C PHE A 115 0.91 1.48 5.94
N ASP A 116 0.31 2.21 5.00
CA ASP A 116 0.26 1.81 3.60
C ASP A 116 1.63 1.92 2.93
N LEU A 117 2.42 2.95 3.30
CA LEU A 117 3.78 3.14 2.80
C LEU A 117 4.71 2.02 3.29
N PHE A 118 4.66 1.67 4.58
CA PHE A 118 5.44 0.55 5.14
C PHE A 118 5.03 -0.79 4.52
N ALA A 119 3.73 -1.01 4.32
CA ALA A 119 3.23 -2.21 3.67
C ALA A 119 3.73 -2.33 2.23
N GLY A 120 3.62 -1.25 1.45
CA GLY A 120 4.12 -1.19 0.07
C GLY A 120 5.62 -1.50 -0.02
N LEU A 121 6.44 -0.91 0.85
CA LEU A 121 7.88 -1.19 0.92
C LEU A 121 8.16 -2.63 1.31
N THR A 122 7.43 -3.18 2.28
CA THR A 122 7.57 -4.59 2.70
C THR A 122 7.37 -5.53 1.51
N PHE A 123 6.29 -5.34 0.74
CA PHE A 123 6.01 -6.17 -0.44
C PHE A 123 7.02 -5.98 -1.56
N LEU A 124 7.39 -4.74 -1.88
CA LEU A 124 8.33 -4.46 -2.97
C LEU A 124 9.70 -5.07 -2.71
N TYR A 125 10.22 -4.94 -1.49
CA TYR A 125 11.50 -5.53 -1.15
C TYR A 125 11.44 -7.07 -1.12
N SER A 126 10.30 -7.65 -0.73
CA SER A 126 10.11 -9.12 -0.77
C SER A 126 10.08 -9.66 -2.20
N ILE A 127 9.43 -8.96 -3.13
CA ILE A 127 9.38 -9.34 -4.55
C ILE A 127 10.77 -9.23 -5.20
N ARG A 128 11.59 -8.28 -4.80
CA ARG A 128 12.95 -8.08 -5.31
C ARG A 128 13.95 -9.13 -4.83
N ASP A 129 13.63 -9.85 -3.79
CA ASP A 129 14.51 -10.90 -3.24
C ASP A 129 14.51 -12.17 -4.10
N THR A 130 14.69 -12.01 -5.40
CA THR A 130 14.85 -13.09 -6.33
C THR A 130 16.27 -13.66 -6.19
N ALA A 131 16.41 -14.74 -5.45
CA ALA A 131 17.62 -15.57 -5.42
C ALA A 131 18.78 -15.11 -4.50
N GLY A 132 18.48 -14.81 -3.23
CA GLY A 132 19.53 -14.84 -2.19
C GLY A 132 20.27 -13.51 -1.97
N SER A 133 19.69 -12.38 -2.35
CA SER A 133 20.17 -11.07 -1.92
C SER A 133 19.76 -10.80 -0.48
N THR A 134 20.71 -10.94 0.44
CA THR A 134 20.46 -10.68 1.87
C THR A 134 20.00 -9.24 2.16
N VAL A 135 20.30 -8.28 1.27
CA VAL A 135 19.99 -6.86 1.45
C VAL A 135 18.48 -6.62 1.35
N TYR A 136 17.82 -7.16 0.34
CA TYR A 136 16.36 -6.96 0.16
C TYR A 136 15.56 -7.66 1.24
N THR A 137 15.97 -8.86 1.67
CA THR A 137 15.36 -9.54 2.81
C THR A 137 15.48 -8.70 4.09
N ASP A 138 16.62 -8.06 4.33
CA ASP A 138 16.80 -7.18 5.50
C ASP A 138 15.86 -5.97 5.45
N MET A 139 15.66 -5.38 4.28
CA MET A 139 14.73 -4.28 4.09
C MET A 139 13.26 -4.72 4.24
N THR A 140 12.90 -5.90 3.72
CA THR A 140 11.58 -6.50 3.96
C THR A 140 11.29 -6.62 5.44
N ILE A 141 12.24 -7.18 6.21
CA ILE A 141 12.09 -7.35 7.67
C ILE A 141 12.00 -5.99 8.36
N PHE A 142 12.87 -5.04 7.98
CA PHE A 142 12.90 -3.71 8.59
C PHE A 142 11.58 -2.97 8.43
N TYR A 143 11.02 -2.91 7.21
CA TYR A 143 9.78 -2.19 6.96
C TYR A 143 8.56 -2.93 7.52
N GLY A 144 8.51 -4.26 7.40
CA GLY A 144 7.42 -5.06 7.96
C GLY A 144 7.38 -5.03 9.49
N ASP A 145 8.52 -5.20 10.16
CA ASP A 145 8.59 -5.08 11.63
C ASP A 145 8.25 -3.64 12.09
N SER A 146 8.62 -2.60 11.29
CA SER A 146 8.26 -1.21 11.58
C SER A 146 6.75 -1.01 11.49
N LEU A 147 6.09 -1.58 10.48
CA LEU A 147 4.63 -1.55 10.37
C LEU A 147 3.95 -2.22 11.56
N ILE A 148 4.36 -3.44 11.91
CA ILE A 148 3.78 -4.17 13.07
C ILE A 148 3.97 -3.38 14.36
N LYS A 149 5.15 -2.78 14.56
CA LYS A 149 5.42 -1.93 15.71
C LYS A 149 4.49 -0.72 15.75
N LEU A 150 4.31 -0.04 14.63
CA LEU A 150 3.47 1.16 14.51
C LEU A 150 1.99 0.83 14.78
N ILE A 151 1.48 -0.30 14.26
CA ILE A 151 0.13 -0.80 14.53
C ILE A 151 -0.07 -1.03 16.03
N ASN A 152 0.90 -1.70 16.68
CA ASN A 152 0.83 -2.01 18.10
C ASN A 152 0.89 -0.76 18.99
N GLU A 153 1.70 0.24 18.64
CA GLU A 153 1.85 1.50 19.39
C GLU A 153 0.59 2.37 19.32
N GLN A 154 -0.13 2.34 18.22
CA GLN A 154 -1.34 3.14 18.05
C GLN A 154 -2.61 2.49 18.62
N GLN A 155 -2.47 1.34 19.33
CA GLN A 155 -3.59 0.60 19.94
C GLN A 155 -4.71 0.21 18.93
N TYR A 156 -4.43 0.27 17.64
CA TYR A 156 -5.28 -0.38 16.67
C TYR A 156 -5.17 -1.89 16.94
N GLU A 157 -6.27 -2.50 17.28
CA GLU A 157 -6.38 -3.95 17.41
C GLU A 157 -5.73 -4.57 16.17
N GLN A 158 -4.60 -5.20 16.27
CA GLN A 158 -3.79 -5.97 15.32
C GLN A 158 -4.29 -6.15 13.86
N THR A 159 -5.08 -5.22 13.35
CA THR A 159 -5.84 -5.34 12.12
C THR A 159 -5.64 -4.10 11.24
N TRP A 160 -4.51 -4.05 10.54
CA TRP A 160 -4.40 -3.15 9.40
C TRP A 160 -4.98 -3.84 8.16
N TYR A 161 -5.68 -3.09 7.34
CA TYR A 161 -6.07 -3.47 5.98
C TYR A 161 -5.81 -2.28 5.06
N PHE A 162 -5.50 -2.57 3.79
CA PHE A 162 -5.30 -1.52 2.81
C PHE A 162 -6.67 -0.96 2.36
N PRO A 163 -6.97 0.34 2.59
CA PRO A 163 -8.32 0.87 2.35
C PRO A 163 -8.78 0.81 0.90
N HIS A 164 -7.84 0.73 -0.02
CA HIS A 164 -8.11 0.81 -1.46
C HIS A 164 -8.08 -0.56 -2.16
N ASP A 165 -7.70 -1.60 -1.43
CA ASP A 165 -7.70 -3.00 -1.88
C ASP A 165 -7.98 -3.90 -0.68
N THR A 166 -9.22 -4.33 -0.52
CA THR A 166 -9.69 -5.08 0.65
C THR A 166 -9.13 -6.50 0.76
N ILE A 167 -8.34 -6.94 -0.22
CA ILE A 167 -7.68 -8.25 -0.23
C ILE A 167 -6.35 -8.16 0.54
N THR A 168 -5.72 -6.98 0.57
CA THR A 168 -4.41 -6.76 1.19
C THR A 168 -4.60 -6.32 2.64
N ASP A 169 -4.05 -7.10 3.59
CA ASP A 169 -4.18 -6.82 5.01
C ASP A 169 -2.92 -7.22 5.82
N TYR A 170 -3.03 -7.13 7.15
CA TYR A 170 -1.94 -7.43 8.07
C TYR A 170 -1.49 -8.91 8.01
N LEU A 171 -2.34 -9.85 7.57
CA LEU A 171 -1.95 -11.25 7.42
C LEU A 171 -0.93 -11.42 6.28
N ASP A 172 -1.08 -10.63 5.21
CA ASP A 172 -0.10 -10.60 4.11
C ASP A 172 1.27 -10.09 4.59
N ILE A 173 1.29 -9.14 5.52
CA ILE A 173 2.53 -8.68 6.15
C ILE A 173 3.15 -9.78 6.99
N HIS A 174 2.34 -10.48 7.81
CA HIS A 174 2.86 -11.56 8.66
C HIS A 174 3.42 -12.73 7.85
N ILE A 175 2.76 -13.15 6.75
CA ILE A 175 3.29 -14.23 5.91
C ILE A 175 4.57 -13.80 5.17
N THR A 176 4.63 -12.53 4.71
CA THR A 176 5.82 -11.96 4.06
C THR A 176 7.00 -11.92 5.03
N LEU A 177 6.77 -11.51 6.28
CA LEU A 177 7.79 -11.53 7.33
C LEU A 177 8.22 -12.95 7.72
N ALA A 178 7.28 -13.90 7.79
CA ALA A 178 7.62 -15.28 8.06
C ALA A 178 8.58 -15.84 7.00
N TRP A 179 8.30 -15.60 5.72
CA TRP A 179 9.20 -15.97 4.63
C TRP A 179 10.55 -15.25 4.70
N ALA A 180 10.56 -13.93 4.89
CA ALA A 180 11.80 -13.16 4.96
C ALA A 180 12.70 -13.64 6.12
N LYS A 181 12.14 -13.87 7.31
CA LYS A 181 12.88 -14.37 8.46
C LYS A 181 13.36 -15.80 8.26
N PHE A 182 12.55 -16.64 7.61
CA PHE A 182 12.94 -18.00 7.23
C PHE A 182 14.16 -17.99 6.27
N LEU A 183 14.13 -17.17 5.22
CA LEU A 183 15.24 -17.04 4.26
C LEU A 183 16.52 -16.53 4.93
N LYS A 184 16.40 -15.67 5.94
CA LYS A 184 17.55 -15.19 6.74
C LYS A 184 18.02 -16.23 7.76
N LYS A 185 17.39 -17.40 7.84
CA LYS A 185 17.64 -18.42 8.88
C LYS A 185 17.49 -17.87 10.30
N GLN A 186 16.62 -16.88 10.46
CA GLN A 186 16.29 -16.31 11.76
C GLN A 186 15.15 -17.12 12.40
N TYR A 187 15.46 -18.36 12.78
CA TYR A 187 14.54 -19.27 13.47
C TYR A 187 14.42 -18.84 14.93
N THR A 188 13.72 -17.73 15.13
CA THR A 188 13.59 -17.05 16.42
C THR A 188 12.14 -17.03 16.87
N LEU A 189 11.91 -16.64 18.13
CA LEU A 189 10.57 -16.39 18.65
C LEU A 189 9.74 -15.45 17.78
N SER A 190 10.39 -14.47 17.13
CA SER A 190 9.69 -13.54 16.22
C SER A 190 9.12 -14.25 14.99
N LEU A 191 9.84 -15.23 14.40
CA LEU A 191 9.29 -16.05 13.32
C LEU A 191 8.14 -16.91 13.82
N GLU A 192 8.29 -17.54 14.98
CA GLU A 192 7.24 -18.36 15.62
C GLU A 192 6.00 -17.53 15.93
N ASP A 193 6.16 -16.29 16.36
CA ASP A 193 5.04 -15.37 16.64
C ASP A 193 4.23 -15.05 15.38
N HIS A 194 4.89 -14.83 14.22
CA HIS A 194 4.18 -14.64 12.95
C HIS A 194 3.41 -15.89 12.55
N ILE A 195 4.04 -17.07 12.63
CA ILE A 195 3.40 -18.33 12.29
C ILE A 195 2.21 -18.61 13.20
N ARG A 196 2.37 -18.43 14.52
CA ARG A 196 1.31 -18.64 15.50
C ARG A 196 0.11 -17.72 15.25
N LEU A 197 0.35 -16.43 14.94
CA LEU A 197 -0.71 -15.49 14.61
C LEU A 197 -1.49 -15.94 13.37
N LEU A 198 -0.78 -16.33 12.31
CA LEU A 198 -1.41 -16.85 11.09
C LEU A 198 -2.23 -18.12 11.37
N GLU A 199 -1.72 -19.02 12.18
CA GLU A 199 -2.45 -20.23 12.59
C GLU A 199 -3.69 -19.92 13.40
N ASP A 200 -3.59 -19.03 14.37
CA ASP A 200 -4.72 -18.62 15.21
C ASP A 200 -5.85 -18.00 14.37
N LYS A 201 -5.50 -17.30 13.29
CA LYS A 201 -6.48 -16.65 12.41
C LYS A 201 -6.99 -17.57 11.30
N CYS A 202 -6.12 -18.41 10.75
CA CYS A 202 -6.46 -19.29 9.62
C CYS A 202 -6.81 -20.73 10.05
N SER A 203 -6.65 -21.08 11.33
CA SER A 203 -6.82 -22.45 11.85
C SER A 203 -8.30 -22.81 12.05
N PRO A 204 -8.72 -24.00 11.62
CA PRO A 204 -8.49 -25.26 12.35
C PRO A 204 -7.66 -26.30 11.59
N MET A 205 -6.97 -25.95 10.53
CA MET A 205 -6.40 -26.95 9.63
C MET A 205 -4.89 -27.21 9.76
N PHE A 206 -4.14 -26.34 10.44
CA PHE A 206 -2.71 -26.58 10.58
C PHE A 206 -2.42 -27.32 11.90
N PRO A 207 -1.82 -28.52 11.84
CA PRO A 207 -1.41 -29.21 13.05
C PRO A 207 -0.37 -28.37 13.79
N THR A 208 -0.51 -28.24 15.10
CA THR A 208 0.47 -27.57 15.96
C THR A 208 1.75 -28.39 15.93
N ILE A 209 2.67 -28.08 15.06
CA ILE A 209 3.97 -28.73 14.96
C ILE A 209 5.00 -27.69 15.40
N SER A 210 5.84 -28.06 16.38
CA SER A 210 7.06 -27.31 16.67
C SER A 210 8.18 -27.99 15.89
N PRO A 211 8.55 -27.49 14.70
CA PRO A 211 9.60 -28.10 13.91
C PRO A 211 10.94 -27.98 14.64
N ASP A 212 11.75 -29.04 14.57
CA ASP A 212 13.11 -28.99 15.09
C ASP A 212 14.00 -28.24 14.11
N PHE A 213 14.28 -26.97 14.38
CA PHE A 213 15.09 -26.08 13.55
C PHE A 213 16.57 -26.46 13.48
N GLU A 214 17.01 -27.42 14.29
CA GLU A 214 18.39 -27.95 14.22
C GLU A 214 18.54 -29.05 13.16
N THR A 215 17.44 -29.56 12.62
CA THR A 215 17.44 -30.62 11.61
C THR A 215 17.00 -30.10 10.22
N ALA A 216 17.55 -30.71 9.18
CA ALA A 216 17.14 -30.40 7.79
C ALA A 216 15.65 -30.73 7.55
N GLU A 217 15.15 -31.79 8.21
CA GLU A 217 13.77 -32.21 8.11
C GLU A 217 12.82 -31.20 8.76
N GLY A 218 13.13 -30.70 9.95
CA GLY A 218 12.35 -29.66 10.61
C GLY A 218 12.37 -28.32 9.86
N ILE A 219 13.50 -27.95 9.25
CA ILE A 219 13.57 -26.76 8.38
C ILE A 219 12.68 -26.94 7.14
N HIS A 220 12.67 -28.11 6.52
CA HIS A 220 11.81 -28.40 5.37
C HIS A 220 10.32 -28.38 5.78
N GLU A 221 9.98 -28.91 6.93
CA GLU A 221 8.63 -28.91 7.50
C GLU A 221 8.13 -27.48 7.76
N LEU A 222 9.00 -26.62 8.31
CA LEU A 222 8.71 -25.19 8.50
C LEU A 222 8.44 -24.47 7.17
N ALA A 223 9.28 -24.69 6.16
CA ALA A 223 9.07 -24.11 4.84
C ALA A 223 7.71 -24.52 4.25
N ALA A 224 7.41 -25.82 4.24
CA ALA A 224 6.15 -26.36 3.75
C ALA A 224 4.93 -25.77 4.49
N ARG A 225 5.08 -25.47 5.76
CA ARG A 225 4.03 -24.87 6.59
C ARG A 225 3.79 -23.41 6.23
N ILE A 226 4.85 -22.63 6.02
CA ILE A 226 4.74 -21.22 5.56
C ILE A 226 4.10 -21.20 4.18
N ASP A 227 4.50 -22.07 3.26
CA ASP A 227 3.88 -22.21 1.94
C ASP A 227 2.39 -22.50 2.02
N ALA A 228 2.00 -23.49 2.81
CA ALA A 228 0.61 -23.86 2.96
C ALA A 228 -0.25 -22.72 3.55
N MET A 229 0.30 -21.90 4.44
CA MET A 229 -0.38 -20.70 4.96
C MET A 229 -0.49 -19.63 3.89
N ALA A 230 0.53 -19.42 3.05
CA ALA A 230 0.48 -18.48 1.95
C ALA A 230 -0.58 -18.85 0.93
N ASP A 231 -0.65 -20.14 0.54
CA ASP A 231 -1.70 -20.66 -0.36
C ASP A 231 -3.08 -20.45 0.23
N TYR A 232 -3.23 -20.68 1.54
CA TYR A 232 -4.51 -20.52 2.22
C TYR A 232 -4.99 -19.07 2.27
N LEU A 233 -4.07 -18.12 2.49
CA LEU A 233 -4.36 -16.68 2.42
C LEU A 233 -4.73 -16.25 0.99
N TYR A 234 -4.02 -16.79 -0.02
CA TYR A 234 -4.30 -16.51 -1.41
C TYR A 234 -5.71 -16.94 -1.83
N ASP A 235 -6.15 -18.10 -1.36
CA ASP A 235 -7.48 -18.62 -1.63
C ASP A 235 -8.60 -17.91 -0.84
N ASN A 236 -8.31 -16.88 -0.08
CA ASN A 236 -9.22 -16.10 0.76
C ASN A 236 -10.00 -16.94 1.80
N THR A 237 -9.45 -18.05 2.23
CA THR A 237 -10.14 -18.97 3.15
C THR A 237 -10.09 -18.57 4.60
N CYS A 238 -9.22 -17.62 5.00
CA CYS A 238 -9.13 -17.10 6.37
C CYS A 238 -9.47 -15.60 6.53
N ARG A 239 -10.07 -14.98 5.54
CA ARG A 239 -10.46 -13.53 5.58
C ARG A 239 -11.96 -13.34 5.78
#